data_3f06d3c13e682221d300efdadd6c9219
#
_entry.id   3f06d3c13e682221d300efdadd6c9219
#
_cell.length_a   1.000
_cell.length_b   1.000
_cell.length_c   1.000
_cell.angle_alpha   90.00
_cell.angle_beta   90.00
_cell.angle_gamma   90.00
#
_symmetry.space_group_name_H-M   'P 1'
#
loop_
_entity.id
_entity.type
_entity.pdbx_description
1 polymer ?
#
loop_
_entity_poly.entity_id
_entity_poly.type
_entity_poly.pdbx_seq_one_letter_code
_entity_poly.pdbx_strand_id
1 'polypeptide(L)'
;MSKLFKRGVSFDGMDCIKDSSSAAYMQAGKASQSAVSWYYQANYAKFTVYFGVVVIFIACIKNIWYRSSDKVYLKSHQKSLNPSLISSLVAVSTSYGRYIGYKPINSYICRVLALPTSLGSLLFVIASTAYLACYCFIPHYWYRGCSGFGTPPLAIRAGVMATAITPFLYVLSGKSNMITLLTGISYEKLNGFHQWAGIITLILSIIHVVPFMYQAMAEGGASFLAETFSSKDYWSGYPPFVLLVVLCVGGNSWFRSRIYEGFLHLHWMCGIAYFATLVWHINNALDMQRYMWGALAFWATQLIYRALVKTAFRPSALFLKPRPATLTKLPKGTYEVVVTNVADMKWNPGQHCYLRFAGSRILDNHPFSICSVPSTVSADSNELRFIIVPKKGLTGKLYKELDESITLKKKVFLDGPYGGTVRDPLSFDNLSLISSGSGVTVCLPFLTHVTQHIAKSIEAGTAFIPKDIHFVWIIRHEEHIDWIREQLEQAVSIAGDYVTIDIYVANRKEIPSDKTGTIDSPAETEKCIDSSYDSRSTFPMGINIHYLKPNIEQIVLDSEKYLNRKTMFVSSGSGSMRKSVGSGVSSLQTLVFNSDMNSRPYPIEEIYLHTEAFGW
;
A
#
# COMPACT_ATOMS: atom_id res chain seq x y z
N MET A 1 -1.97 10.17 45.69
CA MET A 1 -3.18 10.40 44.90
C MET A 1 -4.30 11.19 45.61
N SER A 2 -4.37 11.21 46.95
CA SER A 2 -5.46 11.89 47.67
C SER A 2 -5.38 13.44 47.72
N LYS A 3 -4.30 14.07 47.29
CA LYS A 3 -4.16 15.54 47.25
C LYS A 3 -4.58 16.17 45.90
N LEU A 4 -4.91 15.40 44.87
CA LEU A 4 -5.29 15.91 43.55
C LEU A 4 -6.79 16.21 43.41
N PHE A 5 -7.62 15.78 44.34
CA PHE A 5 -9.08 16.00 44.31
C PHE A 5 -9.52 16.85 45.50
N LYS A 6 -9.12 18.12 45.55
CA LYS A 6 -9.83 19.09 46.38
C LYS A 6 -11.19 19.37 45.73
N ARG A 7 -12.29 19.01 46.43
CA ARG A 7 -13.67 19.40 46.06
C ARG A 7 -13.72 20.92 45.94
N GLY A 8 -14.21 21.40 44.79
CA GLY A 8 -14.40 22.82 44.51
C GLY A 8 -13.15 23.48 43.90
N VAL A 9 -13.02 23.42 42.57
CA VAL A 9 -12.06 24.28 41.85
C VAL A 9 -12.62 25.69 41.89
N SER A 10 -11.93 26.59 42.60
CA SER A 10 -12.27 28.00 42.58
C SER A 10 -11.53 28.70 41.45
N PHE A 11 -12.24 29.43 40.63
CA PHE A 11 -11.68 30.33 39.63
C PHE A 11 -11.82 31.77 40.16
N ASP A 12 -10.70 32.45 40.33
CA ASP A 12 -10.66 33.80 40.89
C ASP A 12 -11.42 33.96 42.25
N GLY A 13 -11.37 32.91 43.09
CA GLY A 13 -12.06 32.90 44.37
C GLY A 13 -13.56 32.51 44.31
N MET A 14 -14.10 32.25 43.13
CA MET A 14 -15.49 31.77 42.92
C MET A 14 -15.58 30.26 42.94
N ASP A 15 -16.56 29.69 43.60
CA ASP A 15 -16.89 28.28 43.55
C ASP A 15 -17.74 27.99 42.28
N CYS A 16 -17.24 27.17 41.37
CA CYS A 16 -17.87 26.91 40.07
C CYS A 16 -19.31 26.36 40.16
N ILE A 17 -19.71 25.74 41.27
CA ILE A 17 -21.04 25.21 41.49
C ILE A 17 -21.89 26.16 42.31
N LYS A 18 -21.39 26.63 43.47
CA LYS A 18 -22.16 27.45 44.39
C LYS A 18 -22.44 28.86 43.87
N ASP A 19 -21.47 29.46 43.19
CA ASP A 19 -21.57 30.82 42.68
C ASP A 19 -22.13 30.91 41.27
N SER A 20 -22.60 29.77 40.69
CA SER A 20 -23.06 29.67 39.30
C SER A 20 -24.17 30.65 38.89
N SER A 21 -24.94 31.16 39.85
CA SER A 21 -26.01 32.18 39.64
C SER A 21 -25.56 33.61 39.86
N SER A 22 -24.31 33.86 40.31
CA SER A 22 -23.81 35.21 40.61
C SER A 22 -23.58 36.02 39.34
N ALA A 23 -23.75 37.35 39.43
CA ALA A 23 -23.46 38.27 38.32
C ALA A 23 -21.98 38.22 37.90
N ALA A 24 -21.04 38.07 38.86
CA ALA A 24 -19.64 37.94 38.62
C ALA A 24 -19.30 36.67 37.83
N TYR A 25 -19.94 35.53 38.17
CA TYR A 25 -19.78 34.27 37.43
C TYR A 25 -20.29 34.40 35.99
N MET A 26 -21.43 35.03 35.79
CA MET A 26 -21.99 35.23 34.45
C MET A 26 -21.12 36.15 33.60
N GLN A 27 -20.53 37.19 34.19
CA GLN A 27 -19.59 38.10 33.51
C GLN A 27 -18.28 37.37 33.14
N ALA A 28 -17.71 36.58 34.04
CA ALA A 28 -16.52 35.77 33.79
C ALA A 28 -16.77 34.74 32.68
N GLY A 29 -17.94 34.10 32.67
CA GLY A 29 -18.38 33.18 31.60
C GLY A 29 -18.44 33.84 30.22
N LYS A 30 -19.05 35.02 30.13
CA LYS A 30 -19.08 35.82 28.89
C LYS A 30 -17.67 36.22 28.44
N ALA A 31 -16.79 36.66 29.35
CA ALA A 31 -15.41 36.97 29.05
C ALA A 31 -14.65 35.75 28.52
N SER A 32 -14.81 34.57 29.15
CA SER A 32 -14.20 33.32 28.71
C SER A 32 -14.67 32.89 27.31
N GLN A 33 -15.96 33.05 27.00
CA GLN A 33 -16.50 32.73 25.69
C GLN A 33 -16.09 33.73 24.60
N SER A 34 -15.94 35.02 24.93
CA SER A 34 -15.42 36.02 23.98
C SER A 34 -13.95 35.85 23.70
N ALA A 35 -13.15 35.45 24.70
CA ALA A 35 -11.70 35.19 24.54
C ALA A 35 -11.45 33.98 23.60
N VAL A 36 -12.26 32.93 23.73
CA VAL A 36 -12.15 31.73 22.89
C VAL A 36 -13.54 31.32 22.41
N SER A 37 -13.92 31.84 21.26
CA SER A 37 -15.24 31.57 20.67
C SER A 37 -15.42 30.11 20.31
N TRP A 38 -16.59 29.55 20.65
CA TRP A 38 -17.05 28.23 20.21
C TRP A 38 -16.96 28.07 18.68
N TYR A 39 -17.47 29.05 17.93
CA TYR A 39 -17.51 29.00 16.47
C TYR A 39 -16.11 29.02 15.83
N TYR A 40 -15.13 29.64 16.47
CA TYR A 40 -13.76 29.66 15.94
C TYR A 40 -13.13 28.27 15.90
N GLN A 41 -13.53 27.38 16.81
CA GLN A 41 -13.02 26.00 16.87
C GLN A 41 -13.32 25.21 15.59
N ALA A 42 -14.37 25.52 14.84
CA ALA A 42 -14.69 24.89 13.56
C ALA A 42 -13.56 25.05 12.50
N ASN A 43 -12.73 26.08 12.62
CA ASN A 43 -11.64 26.31 11.69
C ASN A 43 -10.55 25.22 11.77
N TYR A 44 -10.37 24.58 12.91
CA TYR A 44 -9.40 23.48 13.05
C TYR A 44 -9.78 22.27 12.19
N ALA A 45 -11.06 22.03 11.93
CA ALA A 45 -11.51 21.07 10.94
C ALA A 45 -11.05 21.46 9.53
N LYS A 46 -11.19 22.74 9.13
CA LYS A 46 -10.72 23.22 7.83
C LYS A 46 -9.22 23.07 7.66
N PHE A 47 -8.42 23.42 8.68
CA PHE A 47 -6.95 23.27 8.63
C PHE A 47 -6.54 21.81 8.45
N THR A 48 -7.25 20.87 9.11
CA THR A 48 -7.03 19.44 8.94
C THR A 48 -7.29 19.00 7.49
N VAL A 49 -8.39 19.45 6.89
CA VAL A 49 -8.72 19.11 5.49
C VAL A 49 -7.75 19.76 4.51
N TYR A 50 -7.37 21.02 4.71
CA TYR A 50 -6.43 21.71 3.82
C TYR A 50 -5.09 20.98 3.75
N PHE A 51 -4.57 20.50 4.87
CA PHE A 51 -3.37 19.67 4.87
C PHE A 51 -3.51 18.44 3.97
N GLY A 52 -4.57 17.66 4.15
CA GLY A 52 -4.83 16.46 3.33
C GLY A 52 -4.97 16.78 1.83
N VAL A 53 -5.70 17.85 1.51
CA VAL A 53 -5.89 18.31 0.12
C VAL A 53 -4.57 18.74 -0.52
N VAL A 54 -3.73 19.50 0.20
CA VAL A 54 -2.41 19.93 -0.30
C VAL A 54 -1.51 18.73 -0.58
N VAL A 55 -1.48 17.75 0.31
CA VAL A 55 -0.69 16.53 0.11
C VAL A 55 -1.16 15.76 -1.13
N ILE A 56 -2.48 15.58 -1.29
CA ILE A 56 -3.04 14.91 -2.47
C ILE A 56 -2.72 15.70 -3.74
N PHE A 57 -2.82 17.01 -3.71
CA PHE A 57 -2.51 17.89 -4.84
C PHE A 57 -1.05 17.78 -5.28
N ILE A 58 -0.10 17.79 -4.33
CA ILE A 58 1.34 17.59 -4.63
C ILE A 58 1.56 16.21 -5.25
N ALA A 59 0.92 15.16 -4.71
CA ALA A 59 1.03 13.81 -5.25
C ALA A 59 0.40 13.70 -6.66
N CYS A 60 -0.67 14.45 -6.93
CA CYS A 60 -1.30 14.54 -8.25
C CYS A 60 -0.36 15.20 -9.28
N ILE A 61 0.25 16.34 -8.93
CA ILE A 61 1.24 17.02 -9.79
C ILE A 61 2.40 16.06 -10.12
N LYS A 62 2.92 15.36 -9.12
CA LYS A 62 3.98 14.35 -9.31
C LYS A 62 3.54 13.25 -10.28
N ASN A 63 2.31 12.75 -10.17
CA ASN A 63 1.78 11.72 -11.07
C ASN A 63 1.67 12.23 -12.53
N ILE A 64 1.16 13.45 -12.72
CA ILE A 64 1.07 14.09 -14.03
C ILE A 64 2.46 14.28 -14.63
N TRP A 65 3.41 14.75 -13.81
CA TRP A 65 4.81 14.91 -14.23
C TRP A 65 5.41 13.59 -14.73
N TYR A 66 5.26 12.51 -13.99
CA TYR A 66 5.79 11.21 -14.38
C TYR A 66 5.19 10.70 -15.69
N ARG A 67 3.87 10.75 -15.82
CA ARG A 67 3.19 10.34 -17.06
C ARG A 67 3.59 11.18 -18.27
N SER A 68 3.78 12.49 -18.08
CA SER A 68 4.20 13.39 -19.13
C SER A 68 5.67 13.16 -19.51
N SER A 69 6.54 13.00 -18.52
CA SER A 69 7.96 12.69 -18.71
C SER A 69 8.16 11.36 -19.47
N ASP A 70 7.41 10.31 -19.13
CA ASP A 70 7.49 9.03 -19.84
C ASP A 70 7.06 9.17 -21.30
N LYS A 71 5.95 9.87 -21.57
CA LYS A 71 5.48 10.12 -22.95
C LYS A 71 6.47 10.95 -23.77
N VAL A 72 7.09 11.96 -23.16
CA VAL A 72 8.11 12.79 -23.82
C VAL A 72 9.35 11.95 -24.12
N TYR A 73 9.80 11.15 -23.17
CA TYR A 73 10.97 10.27 -23.32
C TYR A 73 10.76 9.26 -24.45
N LEU A 74 9.61 8.61 -24.51
CA LEU A 74 9.25 7.68 -25.59
C LEU A 74 9.28 8.35 -26.98
N LYS A 75 8.85 9.62 -27.07
CA LYS A 75 8.84 10.36 -28.36
C LYS A 75 10.19 10.94 -28.76
N SER A 76 11.04 11.28 -27.78
CA SER A 76 12.28 12.03 -28.02
C SER A 76 13.52 11.15 -28.14
N HIS A 77 13.39 9.83 -27.93
CA HIS A 77 14.53 8.91 -27.91
C HIS A 77 15.36 8.90 -29.20
N GLN A 78 14.80 9.31 -30.32
CA GLN A 78 15.50 9.47 -31.60
C GLN A 78 16.38 10.73 -31.67
N LYS A 79 16.23 11.67 -30.72
CA LYS A 79 17.03 12.90 -30.64
C LYS A 79 17.83 12.88 -29.36
N SER A 80 19.15 12.95 -29.47
CA SER A 80 20.07 13.17 -28.35
C SER A 80 19.72 14.52 -27.68
N LEU A 81 18.83 14.49 -26.68
CA LEU A 81 18.48 15.68 -25.91
C LEU A 81 19.37 15.74 -24.68
N ASN A 82 20.21 16.76 -24.62
CA ASN A 82 20.83 17.13 -23.36
C ASN A 82 19.72 17.46 -22.34
N PRO A 83 19.76 16.92 -21.12
CA PRO A 83 18.74 17.20 -20.12
C PRO A 83 18.69 18.71 -19.85
N SER A 84 17.48 19.28 -19.81
CA SER A 84 17.31 20.68 -19.41
C SER A 84 17.70 20.85 -17.94
N LEU A 85 18.14 22.05 -17.54
CA LEU A 85 18.44 22.36 -16.13
C LEU A 85 17.28 21.98 -15.18
N ILE A 86 16.05 22.22 -15.63
CA ILE A 86 14.85 21.87 -14.84
C ILE A 86 14.73 20.36 -14.67
N SER A 87 14.94 19.56 -15.75
CA SER A 87 14.88 18.09 -15.65
C SER A 87 15.96 17.54 -14.74
N SER A 88 17.17 18.10 -14.77
CA SER A 88 18.29 17.72 -13.89
C SER A 88 17.97 18.05 -12.42
N LEU A 89 17.46 19.24 -12.13
CA LEU A 89 17.07 19.62 -10.77
C LEU A 89 15.95 18.71 -10.21
N VAL A 90 14.96 18.37 -11.04
CA VAL A 90 13.89 17.44 -10.66
C VAL A 90 14.45 16.03 -10.46
N ALA A 91 15.36 15.56 -11.30
CA ALA A 91 16.01 14.26 -11.16
C ALA A 91 16.78 14.17 -9.84
N VAL A 92 17.63 15.15 -9.53
CA VAL A 92 18.40 15.22 -8.27
C VAL A 92 17.46 15.29 -7.07
N SER A 93 16.47 16.19 -7.06
CA SER A 93 15.53 16.36 -5.94
C SER A 93 14.72 15.09 -5.67
N THR A 94 14.22 14.43 -6.74
CA THR A 94 13.46 13.18 -6.62
C THR A 94 14.34 12.03 -6.17
N SER A 95 15.62 12.00 -6.60
CA SER A 95 16.59 11.00 -6.18
C SER A 95 16.94 11.11 -4.69
N TYR A 96 17.13 12.32 -4.15
CA TYR A 96 17.26 12.54 -2.72
C TYR A 96 16.05 12.03 -1.95
N GLY A 97 14.85 12.36 -2.42
CA GLY A 97 13.60 11.85 -1.84
C GLY A 97 13.51 10.32 -1.87
N ARG A 98 13.99 9.68 -2.94
CA ARG A 98 14.03 8.21 -3.07
C ARG A 98 15.13 7.59 -2.22
N TYR A 99 16.32 8.20 -2.13
CA TYR A 99 17.40 7.78 -1.27
C TYR A 99 16.94 7.61 0.18
N ILE A 100 16.21 8.59 0.70
CA ILE A 100 15.63 8.53 2.04
C ILE A 100 14.40 7.61 2.04
N GLY A 101 13.52 7.79 1.08
CA GLY A 101 12.20 7.18 1.04
C GLY A 101 12.19 5.67 0.85
N TYR A 102 13.13 5.11 0.11
CA TYR A 102 13.21 3.67 -0.16
C TYR A 102 13.89 2.89 0.96
N LYS A 103 14.60 3.55 1.89
CA LYS A 103 15.24 2.86 3.02
C LYS A 103 14.21 2.05 3.81
N PRO A 104 14.44 0.74 3.98
CA PRO A 104 13.54 -0.12 4.74
C PRO A 104 13.70 0.09 6.23
N ILE A 105 12.60 -0.06 6.97
CA ILE A 105 12.59 -0.03 8.44
C ILE A 105 12.50 -1.47 8.97
N ASN A 106 12.92 -1.66 10.22
CA ASN A 106 12.82 -2.96 10.87
C ASN A 106 11.35 -3.43 10.91
N SER A 107 11.11 -4.63 10.32
CA SER A 107 9.76 -5.17 10.17
C SER A 107 9.08 -5.53 11.49
N TYR A 108 9.84 -5.84 12.52
CA TYR A 108 9.28 -6.12 13.84
C TYR A 108 8.64 -4.86 14.43
N ILE A 109 9.39 -3.75 14.45
CA ILE A 109 8.90 -2.46 14.93
C ILE A 109 7.68 -2.01 14.13
N CYS A 110 7.75 -2.09 12.79
CA CYS A 110 6.63 -1.71 11.93
C CYS A 110 5.37 -2.54 12.20
N ARG A 111 5.52 -3.83 12.47
CA ARG A 111 4.38 -4.73 12.75
C ARG A 111 3.75 -4.45 14.11
N VAL A 112 4.56 -4.26 15.15
CA VAL A 112 4.09 -4.00 16.51
C VAL A 112 3.36 -2.66 16.61
N LEU A 113 3.93 -1.62 16.00
CA LEU A 113 3.41 -0.25 16.06
C LEU A 113 2.48 0.11 14.89
N ALA A 114 2.14 -0.84 14.02
CA ALA A 114 1.36 -0.62 12.80
C ALA A 114 1.94 0.50 11.90
N LEU A 115 3.27 0.64 11.87
CA LEU A 115 3.97 1.68 11.11
C LEU A 115 4.26 1.24 9.67
N PRO A 116 4.40 2.18 8.74
CA PRO A 116 4.84 1.89 7.39
C PRO A 116 6.23 1.24 7.34
N THR A 117 6.46 0.40 6.34
CA THR A 117 7.71 -0.38 6.20
C THR A 117 8.86 0.38 5.53
N SER A 118 8.61 1.58 4.99
CA SER A 118 9.61 2.44 4.36
C SER A 118 9.77 3.76 5.12
N LEU A 119 10.99 4.27 5.16
CA LEU A 119 11.34 5.49 5.88
C LEU A 119 10.56 6.71 5.35
N GLY A 120 10.35 6.81 4.03
CA GLY A 120 9.57 7.91 3.45
C GLY A 120 8.12 7.94 3.94
N SER A 121 7.46 6.78 3.98
CA SER A 121 6.10 6.69 4.52
C SER A 121 6.05 6.97 6.02
N LEU A 122 7.06 6.54 6.77
CA LEU A 122 7.15 6.84 8.22
C LEU A 122 7.34 8.33 8.47
N LEU A 123 8.24 8.99 7.73
CA LEU A 123 8.45 10.44 7.86
C LEU A 123 7.18 11.23 7.52
N PHE A 124 6.41 10.78 6.54
CA PHE A 124 5.11 11.37 6.23
C PHE A 124 4.13 11.22 7.40
N VAL A 125 4.05 10.03 8.01
CA VAL A 125 3.20 9.78 9.20
C VAL A 125 3.64 10.68 10.37
N ILE A 126 4.94 10.78 10.63
CA ILE A 126 5.48 11.64 11.71
C ILE A 126 5.14 13.12 11.45
N ALA A 127 5.40 13.61 10.23
CA ALA A 127 5.12 15.00 9.87
C ALA A 127 3.62 15.34 9.97
N SER A 128 2.76 14.43 9.51
CA SER A 128 1.31 14.61 9.60
C SER A 128 0.82 14.58 11.06
N THR A 129 1.38 13.68 11.87
CA THR A 129 1.05 13.61 13.31
C THR A 129 1.50 14.87 14.03
N ALA A 130 2.72 15.36 13.75
CA ALA A 130 3.24 16.60 14.32
C ALA A 130 2.38 17.80 13.93
N TYR A 131 1.97 17.90 12.65
CA TYR A 131 1.07 18.94 12.19
C TYR A 131 -0.25 18.95 12.98
N LEU A 132 -0.91 17.80 13.10
CA LEU A 132 -2.16 17.69 13.84
C LEU A 132 -1.97 17.98 15.34
N ALA A 133 -0.89 17.50 15.94
CA ALA A 133 -0.56 17.77 17.33
C ALA A 133 -0.32 19.27 17.58
N CYS A 134 0.40 19.95 16.69
CA CYS A 134 0.61 21.40 16.79
C CYS A 134 -0.71 22.16 16.77
N TYR A 135 -1.60 21.87 15.82
CA TYR A 135 -2.91 22.54 15.78
C TYR A 135 -3.80 22.19 16.98
N CYS A 136 -3.67 20.98 17.53
CA CYS A 136 -4.45 20.55 18.70
C CYS A 136 -3.95 21.23 19.99
N PHE A 137 -2.63 21.32 20.22
CA PHE A 137 -2.07 21.65 21.54
C PHE A 137 -1.42 23.04 21.66
N ILE A 138 -0.86 23.63 20.58
CA ILE A 138 -0.20 24.93 20.66
C ILE A 138 -1.14 26.07 21.09
N PRO A 139 -2.43 26.13 20.66
CA PRO A 139 -3.33 27.15 21.16
C PRO A 139 -3.50 27.06 22.68
N HIS A 140 -3.26 28.16 23.38
CA HIS A 140 -3.07 28.24 24.84
C HIS A 140 -4.26 27.79 25.69
N TYR A 141 -5.50 27.94 25.19
CA TYR A 141 -6.68 27.61 25.94
C TYR A 141 -7.04 26.14 25.79
N TRP A 142 -6.77 25.35 26.83
CA TRP A 142 -7.15 23.94 26.87
C TRP A 142 -8.46 23.71 27.62
N TYR A 143 -8.62 24.41 28.74
CA TYR A 143 -9.76 24.36 29.65
C TYR A 143 -10.35 25.74 29.85
N ARG A 144 -11.60 25.79 30.32
CA ARG A 144 -12.19 27.00 30.84
C ARG A 144 -12.06 27.02 32.36
N GLY A 145 -12.22 28.17 32.97
CA GLY A 145 -12.14 28.29 34.43
C GLY A 145 -13.18 27.46 35.16
N CYS A 146 -14.41 27.41 34.63
CA CYS A 146 -15.49 26.56 35.11
C CYS A 146 -16.18 25.87 33.92
N SER A 147 -16.79 24.69 34.15
CA SER A 147 -17.56 23.96 33.13
C SER A 147 -18.78 24.75 32.64
N GLY A 148 -19.40 25.52 33.56
CA GLY A 148 -20.50 26.42 33.19
C GLY A 148 -20.11 27.59 32.29
N PHE A 149 -18.83 27.88 32.11
CA PHE A 149 -18.35 28.85 31.11
C PHE A 149 -18.35 28.32 29.68
N GLY A 150 -18.72 27.05 29.49
CA GLY A 150 -18.83 26.36 28.21
C GLY A 150 -17.81 25.24 28.04
N THR A 151 -17.89 24.58 26.91
CA THR A 151 -17.08 23.40 26.60
C THR A 151 -15.57 23.67 26.59
N PRO A 152 -14.74 22.71 27.04
CA PRO A 152 -13.27 22.83 26.99
C PRO A 152 -12.77 23.03 25.57
N PRO A 153 -12.03 24.09 25.24
CA PRO A 153 -11.58 24.36 23.88
C PRO A 153 -10.72 23.25 23.27
N LEU A 154 -9.86 22.59 24.06
CA LEU A 154 -9.07 21.45 23.61
C LEU A 154 -9.95 20.30 23.16
N ALA A 155 -11.00 19.98 23.95
CA ALA A 155 -11.94 18.92 23.60
C ALA A 155 -12.61 19.19 22.25
N ILE A 156 -13.10 20.42 22.05
CA ILE A 156 -13.78 20.78 20.81
C ILE A 156 -12.81 20.75 19.62
N ARG A 157 -11.59 21.30 19.76
CA ARG A 157 -10.59 21.22 18.70
C ARG A 157 -10.31 19.77 18.27
N ALA A 158 -10.05 18.91 19.24
CA ALA A 158 -9.79 17.50 18.96
C ALA A 158 -10.98 16.81 18.28
N GLY A 159 -12.21 17.06 18.73
CA GLY A 159 -13.42 16.50 18.17
C GLY A 159 -13.67 16.93 16.70
N VAL A 160 -13.56 18.22 16.40
CA VAL A 160 -13.75 18.72 15.02
C VAL A 160 -12.63 18.25 14.09
N MET A 161 -11.38 18.11 14.58
CA MET A 161 -10.27 17.55 13.81
C MET A 161 -10.49 16.05 13.53
N ALA A 162 -10.94 15.28 14.53
CA ALA A 162 -11.28 13.85 14.34
C ALA A 162 -12.39 13.69 13.30
N THR A 163 -13.44 14.51 13.36
CA THR A 163 -14.53 14.50 12.37
C THR A 163 -14.02 14.85 10.97
N ALA A 164 -13.12 15.83 10.85
CA ALA A 164 -12.56 16.26 9.58
C ALA A 164 -11.63 15.21 8.90
N ILE A 165 -11.09 14.25 9.67
CA ILE A 165 -10.33 13.10 9.14
C ILE A 165 -11.26 12.05 8.54
N THR A 166 -12.52 11.97 8.95
CA THR A 166 -13.46 10.92 8.53
C THR A 166 -13.61 10.79 7.01
N PRO A 167 -13.71 11.83 6.17
CA PRO A 167 -13.71 11.71 4.72
C PRO A 167 -12.46 10.97 4.19
N PHE A 168 -11.28 11.22 4.78
CA PHE A 168 -10.05 10.53 4.39
C PHE A 168 -10.06 9.06 4.80
N LEU A 169 -10.64 8.71 5.96
CA LEU A 169 -10.82 7.31 6.37
C LEU A 169 -11.62 6.53 5.33
N TYR A 170 -12.73 7.07 4.85
CA TYR A 170 -13.59 6.38 3.89
C TYR A 170 -13.00 6.36 2.47
N VAL A 171 -12.34 7.42 2.02
CA VAL A 171 -11.73 7.44 0.70
C VAL A 171 -10.50 6.53 0.62
N LEU A 172 -9.69 6.42 1.69
CA LEU A 172 -8.48 5.59 1.72
C LEU A 172 -8.77 4.08 1.80
N SER A 173 -9.96 3.68 2.25
CA SER A 173 -10.33 2.27 2.45
C SER A 173 -10.75 1.55 1.16
N GLY A 174 -11.11 2.27 0.10
CA GLY A 174 -11.69 1.72 -1.12
C GLY A 174 -10.67 1.06 -2.04
N LYS A 175 -11.02 -0.12 -2.61
CA LYS A 175 -10.20 -0.76 -3.65
C LYS A 175 -10.13 0.08 -4.93
N SER A 176 -11.23 0.68 -5.34
CA SER A 176 -11.33 1.64 -6.45
C SER A 176 -11.18 3.06 -5.94
N ASN A 177 -10.00 3.36 -5.41
CA ASN A 177 -9.72 4.56 -4.65
C ASN A 177 -9.55 5.77 -5.57
N MET A 178 -10.27 6.85 -5.30
CA MET A 178 -10.15 8.10 -6.07
C MET A 178 -8.75 8.72 -5.93
N ILE A 179 -8.12 8.58 -4.76
CA ILE A 179 -6.75 9.06 -4.57
C ILE A 179 -5.78 8.28 -5.46
N THR A 180 -5.98 6.95 -5.63
CA THR A 180 -5.19 6.14 -6.57
C THR A 180 -5.31 6.66 -8.01
N LEU A 181 -6.52 7.04 -8.46
CA LEU A 181 -6.72 7.58 -9.81
C LEU A 181 -5.97 8.90 -10.03
N LEU A 182 -5.96 9.77 -9.02
CA LEU A 182 -5.32 11.07 -9.08
C LEU A 182 -3.80 10.99 -8.92
N THR A 183 -3.33 10.22 -7.95
CA THR A 183 -1.94 10.23 -7.50
C THR A 183 -1.09 9.08 -8.07
N GLY A 184 -1.74 8.04 -8.59
CA GLY A 184 -1.08 6.82 -9.03
C GLY A 184 -0.54 5.95 -7.89
N ILE A 185 -0.81 6.29 -6.64
CA ILE A 185 -0.42 5.47 -5.48
C ILE A 185 -1.41 4.32 -5.36
N SER A 186 -0.93 3.07 -5.32
CA SER A 186 -1.80 1.91 -5.24
C SER A 186 -2.60 1.88 -3.92
N TYR A 187 -3.80 1.31 -3.96
CA TYR A 187 -4.68 1.26 -2.80
C TYR A 187 -4.06 0.44 -1.63
N GLU A 188 -3.21 -0.52 -1.91
CA GLU A 188 -2.50 -1.30 -0.88
C GLU A 188 -1.58 -0.41 -0.03
N LYS A 189 -0.89 0.54 -0.69
CA LYS A 189 -0.06 1.53 0.01
C LYS A 189 -0.93 2.54 0.76
N LEU A 190 -2.06 2.94 0.19
CA LEU A 190 -3.01 3.85 0.82
C LEU A 190 -3.69 3.21 2.04
N ASN A 191 -3.87 1.89 2.06
CA ASN A 191 -4.42 1.18 3.22
C ASN A 191 -3.55 1.33 4.48
N GLY A 192 -2.23 1.45 4.34
CA GLY A 192 -1.36 1.79 5.47
C GLY A 192 -1.67 3.17 6.07
N PHE A 193 -1.99 4.14 5.22
CA PHE A 193 -2.41 5.49 5.67
C PHE A 193 -3.83 5.48 6.24
N HIS A 194 -4.74 4.61 5.75
CA HIS A 194 -6.04 4.40 6.37
C HIS A 194 -5.91 3.91 7.82
N GLN A 195 -5.05 2.92 8.08
CA GLN A 195 -4.80 2.41 9.43
C GLN A 195 -4.25 3.51 10.35
N TRP A 196 -3.26 4.27 9.88
CA TRP A 196 -2.71 5.39 10.63
C TRP A 196 -3.76 6.48 10.90
N ALA A 197 -4.56 6.89 9.90
CA ALA A 197 -5.62 7.87 10.06
C ALA A 197 -6.65 7.41 11.11
N GLY A 198 -6.99 6.11 11.14
CA GLY A 198 -7.84 5.51 12.18
C GLY A 198 -7.26 5.66 13.58
N ILE A 199 -5.98 5.37 13.75
CA ILE A 199 -5.29 5.52 15.05
C ILE A 199 -5.28 6.98 15.49
N ILE A 200 -4.99 7.92 14.61
CA ILE A 200 -5.01 9.36 14.93
C ILE A 200 -6.43 9.83 15.27
N THR A 201 -7.44 9.36 14.55
CA THR A 201 -8.84 9.66 14.89
C THR A 201 -9.18 9.16 16.28
N LEU A 202 -8.74 7.96 16.66
CA LEU A 202 -8.93 7.42 18.01
C LEU A 202 -8.22 8.27 19.08
N ILE A 203 -6.97 8.66 18.85
CA ILE A 203 -6.22 9.52 19.76
C ILE A 203 -6.93 10.88 19.94
N LEU A 204 -7.35 11.51 18.85
CA LEU A 204 -8.09 12.77 18.90
C LEU A 204 -9.45 12.60 19.62
N SER A 205 -10.11 11.47 19.45
CA SER A 205 -11.37 11.17 20.17
C SER A 205 -11.14 10.99 21.67
N ILE A 206 -10.02 10.39 22.08
CA ILE A 206 -9.61 10.33 23.50
C ILE A 206 -9.35 11.75 24.04
N ILE A 207 -8.61 12.58 23.30
CA ILE A 207 -8.34 13.98 23.67
C ILE A 207 -9.64 14.80 23.70
N HIS A 208 -10.65 14.44 22.89
CA HIS A 208 -11.97 15.06 22.93
C HIS A 208 -12.73 14.72 24.22
N VAL A 209 -12.70 13.47 24.66
CA VAL A 209 -13.48 12.98 25.82
C VAL A 209 -12.85 13.37 27.15
N VAL A 210 -11.52 13.21 27.29
CA VAL A 210 -10.80 13.34 28.57
C VAL A 210 -10.99 14.71 29.24
N PRO A 211 -10.93 15.87 28.55
CA PRO A 211 -11.13 17.17 29.19
C PRO A 211 -12.53 17.35 29.78
N PHE A 212 -13.56 16.83 29.15
CA PHE A 212 -14.93 16.87 29.71
C PHE A 212 -15.02 16.07 31.01
N MET A 213 -14.45 14.85 31.02
CA MET A 213 -14.44 13.99 32.22
C MET A 213 -13.64 14.63 33.34
N TYR A 214 -12.43 15.15 33.02
CA TYR A 214 -11.54 15.77 33.98
C TYR A 214 -12.18 16.99 34.63
N GLN A 215 -12.76 17.90 33.83
CA GLN A 215 -13.35 19.13 34.34
C GLN A 215 -14.57 18.85 35.23
N ALA A 216 -15.48 17.97 34.80
CA ALA A 216 -16.64 17.59 35.62
C ALA A 216 -16.22 16.90 36.93
N MET A 217 -15.23 15.98 36.88
CA MET A 217 -14.72 15.33 38.08
C MET A 217 -14.03 16.29 39.06
N ALA A 218 -13.28 17.28 38.54
CA ALA A 218 -12.57 18.26 39.34
C ALA A 218 -13.55 19.22 40.05
N GLU A 219 -14.65 19.62 39.41
CA GLU A 219 -15.61 20.59 39.96
C GLU A 219 -16.57 19.95 40.96
N GLY A 220 -17.22 18.84 40.62
CA GLY A 220 -18.29 18.26 41.46
C GLY A 220 -18.12 16.79 41.81
N GLY A 221 -16.98 16.20 41.45
CA GLY A 221 -16.71 14.79 41.75
C GLY A 221 -17.55 13.83 40.91
N ALA A 222 -17.66 12.57 41.39
CA ALA A 222 -18.30 11.50 40.64
C ALA A 222 -19.81 11.74 40.37
N SER A 223 -20.51 12.38 41.29
CA SER A 223 -21.95 12.70 41.14
C SER A 223 -22.17 13.69 40.01
N PHE A 224 -21.39 14.76 39.95
CA PHE A 224 -21.52 15.77 38.92
C PHE A 224 -21.04 15.23 37.55
N LEU A 225 -20.04 14.37 37.53
CA LEU A 225 -19.64 13.66 36.32
C LEU A 225 -20.78 12.79 35.79
N ALA A 226 -21.44 11.99 36.67
CA ALA A 226 -22.56 11.14 36.28
C ALA A 226 -23.74 11.96 35.74
N GLU A 227 -24.08 13.07 36.40
CA GLU A 227 -25.12 14.00 35.96
C GLU A 227 -24.77 14.60 34.57
N THR A 228 -23.55 15.13 34.41
CA THR A 228 -23.08 15.70 33.12
C THR A 228 -23.19 14.67 31.99
N PHE A 229 -22.74 13.46 32.21
CA PHE A 229 -22.73 12.40 31.19
C PHE A 229 -24.08 11.69 31.02
N SER A 230 -25.11 12.04 31.80
CA SER A 230 -26.49 11.60 31.58
C SER A 230 -27.19 12.39 30.46
N SER A 231 -26.65 13.56 30.08
CA SER A 231 -27.25 14.33 29.00
C SER A 231 -26.98 13.71 27.63
N LYS A 232 -27.90 13.91 26.69
CA LYS A 232 -27.82 13.33 25.33
C LYS A 232 -26.56 13.73 24.60
N ASP A 233 -26.09 14.95 24.75
CA ASP A 233 -24.90 15.48 24.05
C ASP A 233 -23.63 14.73 24.43
N TYR A 234 -23.55 14.20 25.66
CA TYR A 234 -22.40 13.43 26.12
C TYR A 234 -22.56 11.92 25.87
N TRP A 235 -23.66 11.31 26.31
CA TRP A 235 -23.78 9.86 26.20
C TRP A 235 -23.91 9.36 24.75
N SER A 236 -24.42 10.19 23.82
CA SER A 236 -24.46 9.85 22.39
C SER A 236 -23.06 9.63 21.78
N GLY A 237 -22.01 10.09 22.42
CA GLY A 237 -20.63 9.87 22.02
C GLY A 237 -20.09 8.45 22.33
N TYR A 238 -20.70 7.70 23.26
CA TYR A 238 -20.21 6.35 23.58
C TYR A 238 -20.30 5.36 22.42
N PRO A 239 -21.43 5.24 21.69
CA PRO A 239 -21.51 4.31 20.57
C PRO A 239 -20.42 4.51 19.50
N PRO A 240 -20.23 5.72 18.93
CA PRO A 240 -19.16 5.91 17.94
C PRO A 240 -17.77 5.70 18.53
N PHE A 241 -17.52 6.08 19.79
CA PHE A 241 -16.24 5.86 20.42
C PHE A 241 -15.91 4.38 20.60
N VAL A 242 -16.85 3.57 21.11
CA VAL A 242 -16.66 2.12 21.27
C VAL A 242 -16.44 1.45 19.91
N LEU A 243 -17.23 1.81 18.90
CA LEU A 243 -17.06 1.27 17.56
C LEU A 243 -15.69 1.64 16.95
N LEU A 244 -15.21 2.86 17.19
CA LEU A 244 -13.88 3.28 16.74
C LEU A 244 -12.77 2.47 17.42
N VAL A 245 -12.89 2.20 18.72
CA VAL A 245 -11.96 1.31 19.45
C VAL A 245 -11.97 -0.09 18.83
N VAL A 246 -13.15 -0.67 18.59
CA VAL A 246 -13.30 -1.99 17.97
C VAL A 246 -12.68 -2.01 16.57
N LEU A 247 -12.89 -0.98 15.77
CA LEU A 247 -12.32 -0.84 14.42
C LEU A 247 -10.79 -0.78 14.46
N CYS A 248 -10.21 0.02 15.37
CA CYS A 248 -8.75 0.17 15.49
C CYS A 248 -8.08 -1.08 16.06
N VAL A 249 -8.62 -1.65 17.16
CA VAL A 249 -8.08 -2.86 17.80
C VAL A 249 -8.24 -4.06 16.89
N GLY A 250 -9.42 -4.26 16.29
CA GLY A 250 -9.69 -5.33 15.35
C GLY A 250 -8.86 -5.23 14.07
N GLY A 251 -8.48 -4.01 13.65
CA GLY A 251 -7.60 -3.74 12.50
C GLY A 251 -6.13 -4.13 12.73
N ASN A 252 -5.73 -4.46 13.96
CA ASN A 252 -4.37 -4.86 14.27
C ASN A 252 -3.96 -6.12 13.50
N SER A 253 -2.68 -6.18 13.07
CA SER A 253 -2.13 -7.28 12.28
C SER A 253 -2.25 -8.66 12.96
N TRP A 254 -2.28 -8.70 14.29
CA TRP A 254 -2.42 -9.93 15.06
C TRP A 254 -3.80 -10.59 14.87
N PHE A 255 -4.89 -9.81 14.98
CA PHE A 255 -6.25 -10.30 14.73
C PHE A 255 -6.45 -10.62 13.25
N ARG A 256 -6.07 -9.68 12.39
CA ARG A 256 -6.22 -9.80 10.93
C ARG A 256 -5.53 -11.04 10.36
N SER A 257 -4.36 -11.41 10.86
CA SER A 257 -3.64 -12.60 10.36
C SER A 257 -4.28 -13.93 10.76
N ARG A 258 -5.12 -13.96 11.80
CA ARG A 258 -5.77 -15.19 12.30
C ARG A 258 -7.16 -15.42 11.73
N ILE A 259 -7.95 -14.37 11.59
CA ILE A 259 -9.37 -14.42 11.22
C ILE A 259 -9.70 -13.40 10.13
N TYR A 260 -8.92 -13.35 9.05
CA TYR A 260 -9.00 -12.30 8.03
C TYR A 260 -10.40 -12.10 7.45
N GLU A 261 -11.09 -13.18 7.08
CA GLU A 261 -12.45 -13.10 6.49
C GLU A 261 -13.47 -12.55 7.50
N GLY A 262 -13.46 -13.08 8.72
CA GLY A 262 -14.32 -12.59 9.79
C GLY A 262 -14.02 -11.14 10.17
N PHE A 263 -12.72 -10.79 10.24
CA PHE A 263 -12.30 -9.42 10.45
C PHE A 263 -12.86 -8.49 9.37
N LEU A 264 -12.72 -8.84 8.10
CA LEU A 264 -13.15 -7.97 7.01
C LEU A 264 -14.64 -7.65 7.10
N HIS A 265 -15.49 -8.65 7.35
CA HIS A 265 -16.93 -8.45 7.45
C HIS A 265 -17.33 -7.66 8.70
N LEU A 266 -16.75 -7.97 9.86
CA LEU A 266 -16.99 -7.23 11.08
C LEU A 266 -16.55 -5.77 10.93
N HIS A 267 -15.38 -5.54 10.32
CA HIS A 267 -14.81 -4.21 10.16
C HIS A 267 -15.70 -3.29 9.33
N TRP A 268 -16.17 -3.71 8.15
CA TRP A 268 -17.04 -2.85 7.35
C TRP A 268 -18.44 -2.66 7.97
N MET A 269 -19.00 -3.66 8.65
CA MET A 269 -20.25 -3.52 9.40
C MET A 269 -20.10 -2.49 10.53
N CYS A 270 -19.05 -2.62 11.34
CA CYS A 270 -18.71 -1.64 12.37
C CYS A 270 -18.43 -0.26 11.78
N GLY A 271 -17.84 -0.17 10.58
CA GLY A 271 -17.61 1.09 9.87
C GLY A 271 -18.91 1.81 9.51
N ILE A 272 -19.92 1.08 9.02
CA ILE A 272 -21.25 1.65 8.74
C ILE A 272 -21.93 2.11 10.05
N ALA A 273 -21.88 1.28 11.09
CA ALA A 273 -22.45 1.63 12.39
C ALA A 273 -21.74 2.84 13.01
N TYR A 274 -20.41 2.91 12.91
CA TYR A 274 -19.62 4.07 13.33
C TYR A 274 -20.06 5.34 12.61
N PHE A 275 -20.23 5.29 11.28
CA PHE A 275 -20.70 6.43 10.51
C PHE A 275 -22.07 6.91 11.00
N ALA A 276 -23.03 6.01 11.14
CA ALA A 276 -24.39 6.36 11.55
C ALA A 276 -24.44 6.95 12.97
N THR A 277 -23.73 6.32 13.91
CA THR A 277 -23.70 6.79 15.31
C THR A 277 -22.90 8.09 15.45
N LEU A 278 -21.87 8.32 14.63
CA LEU A 278 -21.13 9.57 14.62
C LEU A 278 -21.97 10.72 14.06
N VAL A 279 -22.72 10.51 12.97
CA VAL A 279 -23.69 11.51 12.45
C VAL A 279 -24.71 11.88 13.51
N TRP A 280 -25.23 10.90 14.25
CA TRP A 280 -26.17 11.11 15.33
C TRP A 280 -25.53 11.90 16.51
N HIS A 281 -24.31 11.58 16.93
CA HIS A 281 -23.59 12.29 17.99
C HIS A 281 -23.29 13.74 17.62
N ILE A 282 -22.80 13.99 16.40
CA ILE A 282 -22.44 15.33 15.93
C ILE A 282 -23.68 16.25 15.91
N ASN A 283 -24.85 15.74 15.56
CA ASN A 283 -26.12 16.48 15.52
C ASN A 283 -25.98 17.89 14.91
N ASN A 284 -25.19 18.02 13.85
CA ASN A 284 -24.84 19.26 13.15
C ASN A 284 -24.12 20.33 13.99
N ALA A 285 -23.56 19.98 15.15
CA ALA A 285 -22.76 20.92 15.94
C ALA A 285 -21.64 21.53 15.08
N LEU A 286 -21.47 22.85 15.10
CA LEU A 286 -20.47 23.59 14.34
C LEU A 286 -20.43 23.30 12.83
N ASP A 287 -21.55 22.88 12.25
CA ASP A 287 -21.67 22.49 10.85
C ASP A 287 -20.76 21.31 10.44
N MET A 288 -20.44 20.42 11.40
CA MET A 288 -19.53 19.28 11.17
C MET A 288 -20.16 18.17 10.33
N GLN A 289 -21.48 18.11 10.21
CA GLN A 289 -22.15 17.11 9.35
C GLN A 289 -21.72 17.19 7.88
N ARG A 290 -21.29 18.34 7.39
CA ARG A 290 -20.76 18.47 6.02
C ARG A 290 -19.59 17.55 5.72
N TYR A 291 -18.74 17.26 6.71
CA TYR A 291 -17.62 16.31 6.56
C TYR A 291 -18.14 14.87 6.47
N MET A 292 -19.21 14.56 7.19
CA MET A 292 -19.87 13.25 7.11
C MET A 292 -20.52 13.04 5.73
N TRP A 293 -21.25 14.05 5.23
CA TRP A 293 -21.82 13.98 3.88
C TRP A 293 -20.74 13.90 2.81
N GLY A 294 -19.60 14.58 3.00
CA GLY A 294 -18.42 14.43 2.14
C GLY A 294 -17.86 13.00 2.17
N ALA A 295 -17.75 12.39 3.35
CA ALA A 295 -17.30 11.01 3.50
C ALA A 295 -18.26 10.03 2.78
N LEU A 296 -19.57 10.21 2.93
CA LEU A 296 -20.59 9.42 2.25
C LEU A 296 -20.51 9.57 0.73
N ALA A 297 -20.35 10.80 0.24
CA ALA A 297 -20.25 11.09 -1.19
C ALA A 297 -19.00 10.40 -1.81
N PHE A 298 -17.84 10.50 -1.17
CA PHE A 298 -16.63 9.80 -1.62
C PHE A 298 -16.81 8.29 -1.60
N TRP A 299 -17.36 7.74 -0.53
CA TRP A 299 -17.58 6.31 -0.41
C TRP A 299 -18.57 5.79 -1.48
N ALA A 300 -19.70 6.45 -1.65
CA ALA A 300 -20.69 6.10 -2.67
C ALA A 300 -20.11 6.19 -4.09
N THR A 301 -19.37 7.27 -4.40
CA THR A 301 -18.72 7.44 -5.70
C THR A 301 -17.75 6.32 -6.01
N GLN A 302 -16.94 5.88 -5.03
CA GLN A 302 -16.01 4.76 -5.19
C GLN A 302 -16.74 3.44 -5.43
N LEU A 303 -17.84 3.18 -4.73
CA LEU A 303 -18.67 1.99 -4.93
C LEU A 303 -19.31 1.98 -6.32
N ILE A 304 -19.88 3.11 -6.75
CA ILE A 304 -20.50 3.27 -8.07
C ILE A 304 -19.43 3.09 -9.16
N TYR A 305 -18.29 3.76 -9.05
CA TYR A 305 -17.18 3.61 -10.00
C TYR A 305 -16.70 2.15 -10.07
N ARG A 306 -16.53 1.49 -8.93
CA ARG A 306 -16.15 0.07 -8.88
C ARG A 306 -17.19 -0.80 -9.56
N ALA A 307 -18.47 -0.61 -9.26
CA ALA A 307 -19.55 -1.36 -9.87
C ALA A 307 -19.56 -1.19 -11.40
N LEU A 308 -19.48 0.05 -11.89
CA LEU A 308 -19.61 0.35 -13.31
C LEU A 308 -18.34 -0.01 -14.13
N VAL A 309 -17.14 0.18 -13.56
CA VAL A 309 -15.88 0.10 -14.32
C VAL A 309 -15.08 -1.16 -14.00
N LYS A 310 -15.03 -1.59 -12.73
CA LYS A 310 -14.15 -2.68 -12.30
C LYS A 310 -14.82 -4.05 -12.30
N THR A 311 -16.14 -4.10 -12.09
CA THR A 311 -16.90 -5.36 -12.16
C THR A 311 -17.59 -5.57 -13.51
N ALA A 312 -17.30 -4.71 -14.47
CA ALA A 312 -17.89 -4.73 -15.81
C ALA A 312 -19.42 -4.83 -15.76
N PHE A 313 -20.04 -3.93 -14.99
CA PHE A 313 -21.48 -3.77 -15.00
C PHE A 313 -21.90 -3.22 -16.37
N ARG A 314 -22.12 -4.13 -17.31
CA ARG A 314 -22.82 -3.80 -18.55
C ARG A 314 -24.28 -4.15 -18.34
N PRO A 315 -25.22 -3.32 -18.80
CA PRO A 315 -26.65 -3.66 -18.75
C PRO A 315 -26.98 -5.00 -19.41
N SER A 316 -26.18 -5.42 -20.40
CA SER A 316 -26.28 -6.71 -21.11
C SER A 316 -25.57 -7.88 -20.40
N ALA A 317 -24.65 -7.59 -19.49
CA ALA A 317 -23.96 -8.55 -18.67
C ALA A 317 -24.31 -8.26 -17.22
N LEU A 318 -25.43 -8.81 -16.79
CA LEU A 318 -25.85 -8.76 -15.38
C LEU A 318 -24.62 -8.96 -14.48
N PHE A 319 -24.51 -8.14 -13.46
CA PHE A 319 -23.50 -8.04 -12.38
C PHE A 319 -22.89 -9.39 -11.90
N LEU A 320 -23.48 -10.49 -12.31
CA LEU A 320 -23.23 -11.84 -11.85
C LEU A 320 -22.81 -12.83 -12.95
N LYS A 321 -22.36 -12.39 -14.13
CA LYS A 321 -21.95 -13.35 -15.17
C LYS A 321 -20.58 -13.94 -14.83
N PRO A 322 -20.51 -15.20 -14.36
CA PRO A 322 -19.25 -15.87 -14.11
C PRO A 322 -18.58 -16.21 -15.44
N ARG A 323 -17.25 -16.19 -15.45
CA ARG A 323 -16.45 -16.59 -16.60
C ARG A 323 -15.94 -18.01 -16.42
N PRO A 324 -15.74 -18.77 -17.49
CA PRO A 324 -15.15 -20.10 -17.41
C PRO A 324 -13.68 -19.98 -16.96
N ALA A 325 -13.30 -20.88 -16.06
CA ALA A 325 -11.94 -20.99 -15.55
C ALA A 325 -11.53 -22.46 -15.54
N THR A 326 -10.33 -22.72 -16.02
CA THR A 326 -9.69 -24.03 -15.98
C THR A 326 -8.56 -24.00 -14.96
N LEU A 327 -8.60 -24.92 -14.01
CA LEU A 327 -7.57 -25.11 -13.00
C LEU A 327 -6.73 -26.32 -13.37
N THR A 328 -5.40 -26.18 -13.36
CA THR A 328 -4.46 -27.26 -13.71
C THR A 328 -3.36 -27.33 -12.66
N LYS A 329 -2.97 -28.55 -12.24
CA LYS A 329 -1.86 -28.75 -11.33
C LYS A 329 -0.55 -28.32 -11.94
N LEU A 330 0.27 -27.68 -11.13
CA LEU A 330 1.67 -27.39 -11.38
C LEU A 330 2.56 -28.11 -10.35
N PRO A 331 3.85 -28.31 -10.65
CA PRO A 331 4.79 -28.95 -9.72
C PRO A 331 4.83 -28.30 -8.33
N LYS A 332 5.22 -29.11 -7.33
CA LYS A 332 5.43 -28.69 -5.93
C LYS A 332 4.22 -28.05 -5.27
N GLY A 333 3.05 -28.68 -5.45
CA GLY A 333 1.85 -28.30 -4.70
C GLY A 333 1.27 -26.94 -5.07
N THR A 334 1.42 -26.54 -6.32
CA THR A 334 0.92 -25.28 -6.90
C THR A 334 -0.10 -25.61 -7.99
N TYR A 335 -0.92 -24.66 -8.36
CA TYR A 335 -1.83 -24.80 -9.49
C TYR A 335 -1.99 -23.48 -10.25
N GLU A 336 -2.32 -23.63 -11.52
CA GLU A 336 -2.64 -22.55 -12.40
C GLU A 336 -4.16 -22.40 -12.55
N VAL A 337 -4.61 -21.16 -12.75
CA VAL A 337 -5.98 -20.82 -13.11
C VAL A 337 -5.94 -19.99 -14.38
N VAL A 338 -6.54 -20.52 -15.44
CA VAL A 338 -6.72 -19.81 -16.72
C VAL A 338 -8.17 -19.43 -16.87
N VAL A 339 -8.45 -18.13 -16.99
CA VAL A 339 -9.80 -17.59 -17.19
C VAL A 339 -9.93 -17.10 -18.63
N THR A 340 -10.88 -17.66 -19.35
CA THR A 340 -11.18 -17.33 -20.75
C THR A 340 -12.38 -16.40 -20.88
N ASN A 341 -12.71 -16.00 -22.12
CA ASN A 341 -13.80 -15.05 -22.42
C ASN A 341 -13.64 -13.68 -21.73
N VAL A 342 -12.42 -13.13 -21.79
CA VAL A 342 -12.06 -11.84 -21.19
C VAL A 342 -11.71 -10.76 -22.23
N ALA A 343 -12.24 -10.87 -23.44
CA ALA A 343 -12.02 -9.93 -24.55
C ALA A 343 -12.32 -8.47 -24.20
N ASP A 344 -13.25 -8.26 -23.28
CA ASP A 344 -13.68 -6.94 -22.79
C ASP A 344 -12.75 -6.35 -21.71
N MET A 345 -11.78 -7.11 -21.23
CA MET A 345 -10.85 -6.68 -20.19
C MET A 345 -9.54 -6.16 -20.78
N LYS A 346 -9.05 -5.06 -20.17
CA LYS A 346 -7.71 -4.50 -20.45
C LYS A 346 -6.94 -4.46 -19.15
N TRP A 347 -5.71 -4.93 -19.17
CA TRP A 347 -4.82 -4.90 -18.01
C TRP A 347 -3.39 -4.57 -18.43
N ASN A 348 -2.59 -4.12 -17.46
CA ASN A 348 -1.19 -3.81 -17.62
C ASN A 348 -0.33 -4.74 -16.73
N PRO A 349 0.97 -4.89 -17.03
CA PRO A 349 1.89 -5.63 -16.19
C PRO A 349 1.83 -5.22 -14.71
N GLY A 350 1.92 -6.21 -13.81
CA GLY A 350 1.90 -5.99 -12.36
C GLY A 350 0.51 -5.80 -11.75
N GLN A 351 -0.57 -5.83 -12.53
CA GLN A 351 -1.93 -5.74 -12.00
C GLN A 351 -2.42 -7.08 -11.46
N HIS A 352 -3.45 -7.02 -10.60
CA HIS A 352 -4.09 -8.19 -10.00
C HIS A 352 -5.61 -8.09 -10.09
N CYS A 353 -6.27 -9.24 -10.02
CA CYS A 353 -7.72 -9.35 -9.91
C CYS A 353 -8.10 -10.09 -8.64
N TYR A 354 -9.26 -9.77 -8.10
CA TYR A 354 -9.91 -10.58 -7.08
C TYR A 354 -10.73 -11.67 -7.77
N LEU A 355 -10.48 -12.91 -7.37
CA LEU A 355 -11.18 -14.08 -7.86
C LEU A 355 -12.17 -14.58 -6.81
N ARG A 356 -13.40 -14.84 -7.25
CA ARG A 356 -14.44 -15.50 -6.47
C ARG A 356 -14.96 -16.69 -7.27
N PHE A 357 -14.76 -17.89 -6.76
CA PHE A 357 -15.20 -19.11 -7.44
C PHE A 357 -16.68 -19.41 -7.13
N ALA A 358 -17.46 -19.74 -8.18
CA ALA A 358 -18.83 -20.17 -8.03
C ALA A 358 -18.87 -21.54 -7.30
N GLY A 359 -19.80 -21.71 -6.36
CA GLY A 359 -19.88 -22.90 -5.51
C GLY A 359 -18.96 -22.86 -4.27
N SER A 360 -18.09 -21.86 -4.14
CA SER A 360 -17.38 -21.55 -2.91
C SER A 360 -18.20 -20.60 -2.03
N ARG A 361 -17.71 -20.29 -0.82
CA ARG A 361 -18.38 -19.31 0.04
C ARG A 361 -18.51 -17.99 -0.71
N ILE A 362 -19.70 -17.39 -0.72
CA ILE A 362 -20.01 -16.17 -1.48
C ILE A 362 -19.10 -14.99 -1.08
N LEU A 363 -18.58 -15.02 0.13
CA LEU A 363 -17.77 -13.94 0.71
C LEU A 363 -16.27 -14.11 0.48
N ASP A 364 -15.81 -15.30 0.02
CA ASP A 364 -14.39 -15.58 -0.25
C ASP A 364 -13.95 -14.86 -1.53
N ASN A 365 -13.16 -13.81 -1.39
CA ASN A 365 -12.68 -12.98 -2.49
C ASN A 365 -11.20 -12.64 -2.28
N HIS A 366 -10.32 -13.33 -3.00
CA HIS A 366 -8.88 -13.24 -2.82
C HIS A 366 -8.19 -12.58 -4.02
N PRO A 367 -7.19 -11.70 -3.80
CA PRO A 367 -6.41 -11.09 -4.85
C PRO A 367 -5.34 -12.03 -5.39
N PHE A 368 -5.21 -12.10 -6.72
CA PHE A 368 -4.16 -12.84 -7.41
C PHE A 368 -3.58 -11.99 -8.54
N SER A 369 -2.25 -11.99 -8.66
CA SER A 369 -1.56 -11.27 -9.73
C SER A 369 -1.86 -11.91 -11.07
N ILE A 370 -2.14 -11.08 -12.05
CA ILE A 370 -2.29 -11.51 -13.44
C ILE A 370 -0.88 -11.76 -13.98
N CYS A 371 -0.55 -13.00 -14.34
CA CYS A 371 0.77 -13.35 -14.88
C CYS A 371 0.80 -13.43 -16.42
N SER A 372 -0.32 -13.16 -17.10
CA SER A 372 -0.39 -13.00 -18.55
C SER A 372 -0.38 -11.53 -18.98
N VAL A 373 -0.08 -11.28 -20.24
CA VAL A 373 -0.26 -9.99 -20.91
C VAL A 373 -1.41 -10.09 -21.91
N PRO A 374 -2.07 -8.97 -22.29
CA PRO A 374 -3.09 -9.00 -23.35
C PRO A 374 -2.52 -9.56 -24.66
N SER A 375 -3.32 -10.38 -25.36
CA SER A 375 -2.93 -10.92 -26.65
C SER A 375 -2.65 -9.81 -27.65
N THR A 376 -1.60 -10.00 -28.43
CA THR A 376 -1.22 -9.10 -29.52
C THR A 376 -1.92 -9.45 -30.83
N VAL A 377 -2.59 -10.61 -30.91
CA VAL A 377 -3.24 -11.13 -32.13
C VAL A 377 -4.70 -10.67 -32.20
N SER A 378 -5.48 -10.98 -31.20
CA SER A 378 -6.88 -10.53 -31.11
C SER A 378 -7.34 -10.44 -29.66
N ALA A 379 -8.34 -9.58 -29.40
CA ALA A 379 -8.94 -9.49 -28.07
C ALA A 379 -9.68 -10.77 -27.66
N ASP A 380 -10.21 -11.52 -28.61
CA ASP A 380 -10.94 -12.78 -28.35
C ASP A 380 -10.02 -13.89 -27.82
N SER A 381 -8.72 -13.82 -28.14
CA SER A 381 -7.71 -14.73 -27.62
C SER A 381 -7.13 -14.30 -26.26
N ASN A 382 -7.68 -13.26 -25.63
CA ASN A 382 -7.25 -12.84 -24.30
C ASN A 382 -7.60 -13.88 -23.23
N GLU A 383 -6.61 -14.16 -22.38
CA GLU A 383 -6.75 -15.04 -21.23
C GLU A 383 -6.07 -14.42 -20.01
N LEU A 384 -6.74 -14.53 -18.85
CA LEU A 384 -6.14 -14.17 -17.58
C LEU A 384 -5.56 -15.42 -16.93
N ARG A 385 -4.26 -15.44 -16.74
CA ARG A 385 -3.51 -16.53 -16.15
C ARG A 385 -3.05 -16.16 -14.74
N PHE A 386 -3.24 -17.08 -13.78
CA PHE A 386 -2.87 -16.91 -12.38
C PHE A 386 -2.16 -18.16 -11.88
N ILE A 387 -1.05 -18.01 -11.17
CA ILE A 387 -0.34 -19.10 -10.50
C ILE A 387 -0.58 -18.96 -9.00
N ILE A 388 -1.15 -20.00 -8.40
CA ILE A 388 -1.63 -19.96 -7.01
C ILE A 388 -0.90 -21.01 -6.18
N VAL A 389 -0.17 -20.54 -5.17
CA VAL A 389 0.38 -21.39 -4.11
C VAL A 389 -0.72 -21.55 -3.05
N PRO A 390 -1.25 -22.76 -2.84
CA PRO A 390 -2.35 -22.99 -1.93
C PRO A 390 -1.96 -22.70 -0.49
N LYS A 391 -2.89 -22.06 0.22
CA LYS A 391 -2.85 -21.83 1.67
C LYS A 391 -4.07 -22.46 2.31
N LYS A 392 -4.23 -22.31 3.63
CA LYS A 392 -5.46 -22.68 4.33
C LYS A 392 -6.66 -21.90 3.76
N GLY A 393 -7.85 -22.48 3.79
CA GLY A 393 -9.07 -21.86 3.29
C GLY A 393 -9.38 -22.22 1.84
N LEU A 394 -9.90 -21.27 1.04
CA LEU A 394 -10.39 -21.48 -0.32
C LEU A 394 -9.34 -22.10 -1.24
N THR A 395 -8.12 -21.54 -1.26
CA THR A 395 -7.07 -22.00 -2.18
C THR A 395 -6.61 -23.42 -1.90
N GLY A 396 -6.55 -23.83 -0.62
CA GLY A 396 -6.24 -25.19 -0.22
C GLY A 396 -7.38 -26.17 -0.52
N LYS A 397 -8.65 -25.72 -0.43
CA LYS A 397 -9.81 -26.53 -0.81
C LYS A 397 -9.81 -26.82 -2.31
N LEU A 398 -9.60 -25.79 -3.15
CA LEU A 398 -9.51 -25.94 -4.59
C LEU A 398 -8.35 -26.88 -5.02
N TYR A 399 -7.22 -26.79 -4.32
CA TYR A 399 -6.09 -27.69 -4.57
C TYR A 399 -6.44 -29.16 -4.25
N LYS A 400 -7.17 -29.42 -3.16
CA LYS A 400 -7.63 -30.78 -2.82
C LYS A 400 -8.62 -31.32 -3.83
N GLU A 401 -9.53 -30.48 -4.34
CA GLU A 401 -10.45 -30.87 -5.42
C GLU A 401 -9.69 -31.24 -6.71
N LEU A 402 -8.53 -30.62 -6.96
CA LEU A 402 -7.63 -30.97 -8.05
C LEU A 402 -6.86 -32.29 -7.82
N ASP A 403 -6.73 -32.78 -6.57
CA ASP A 403 -6.06 -34.06 -6.30
C ASP A 403 -6.84 -35.25 -6.88
N GLU A 404 -8.14 -35.09 -7.08
CA GLU A 404 -9.03 -36.09 -7.67
C GLU A 404 -9.04 -36.08 -9.21
N SER A 405 -8.51 -34.98 -9.84
CA SER A 405 -8.50 -34.79 -11.29
C SER A 405 -7.32 -33.91 -11.74
N ILE A 406 -6.73 -34.23 -12.92
CA ILE A 406 -5.61 -33.45 -13.47
C ILE A 406 -6.03 -32.00 -13.79
N THR A 407 -7.30 -31.83 -14.17
CA THR A 407 -7.87 -30.54 -14.60
C THR A 407 -9.28 -30.38 -14.04
N LEU A 408 -9.58 -29.21 -13.50
CA LEU A 408 -10.86 -28.86 -12.91
C LEU A 408 -11.45 -27.63 -13.60
N LYS A 409 -12.67 -27.73 -14.12
CA LYS A 409 -13.40 -26.60 -14.71
C LYS A 409 -14.31 -25.98 -13.67
N LYS A 410 -14.17 -24.67 -13.47
CA LYS A 410 -14.96 -23.85 -12.54
C LYS A 410 -15.47 -22.60 -13.23
N LYS A 411 -16.46 -21.95 -12.61
CA LYS A 411 -16.89 -20.60 -12.98
C LYS A 411 -16.34 -19.62 -11.96
N VAL A 412 -15.81 -18.48 -12.42
CA VAL A 412 -15.18 -17.45 -11.58
C VAL A 412 -15.76 -16.07 -11.87
N PHE A 413 -15.99 -15.30 -10.82
CA PHE A 413 -16.32 -13.89 -10.91
C PHE A 413 -15.04 -13.07 -10.73
N LEU A 414 -14.82 -12.12 -11.63
CA LEU A 414 -13.67 -11.25 -11.65
C LEU A 414 -14.01 -9.86 -11.09
N ASP A 415 -13.13 -9.31 -10.26
CA ASP A 415 -13.20 -7.95 -9.75
C ASP A 415 -11.81 -7.32 -9.90
N GLY A 416 -11.65 -6.39 -10.82
CA GLY A 416 -10.39 -5.76 -11.18
C GLY A 416 -10.35 -5.29 -12.64
N PRO A 417 -9.15 -5.03 -13.20
CA PRO A 417 -7.84 -5.14 -12.55
C PRO A 417 -7.53 -3.97 -11.59
N TYR A 418 -6.67 -4.24 -10.60
CA TYR A 418 -6.20 -3.28 -9.61
C TYR A 418 -4.66 -3.27 -9.53
N GLY A 419 -4.08 -2.30 -8.83
CA GLY A 419 -2.64 -2.21 -8.61
C GLY A 419 -1.83 -1.92 -9.86
N GLY A 420 -0.62 -2.42 -9.91
CA GLY A 420 0.34 -2.18 -10.98
C GLY A 420 1.05 -0.83 -10.86
N THR A 421 1.89 -0.53 -11.84
CA THR A 421 2.63 0.74 -11.91
C THR A 421 1.93 1.74 -12.83
N VAL A 422 2.06 3.03 -12.50
CA VAL A 422 1.64 4.13 -13.38
C VAL A 422 2.72 4.51 -14.40
N ARG A 423 3.96 4.03 -14.17
CA ARG A 423 5.09 4.25 -15.07
C ARG A 423 5.03 3.25 -16.22
N ASP A 424 5.33 3.69 -17.40
CA ASP A 424 5.42 2.83 -18.56
C ASP A 424 6.78 2.11 -18.58
N PRO A 425 6.85 0.78 -18.48
CA PRO A 425 8.12 0.05 -18.49
C PRO A 425 8.90 0.26 -19.80
N LEU A 426 8.22 0.57 -20.89
CA LEU A 426 8.86 0.84 -22.19
C LEU A 426 9.61 2.17 -22.23
N SER A 427 9.40 3.06 -21.24
CA SER A 427 10.11 4.34 -21.10
C SER A 427 11.42 4.24 -20.32
N PHE A 428 11.89 3.04 -20.00
CA PHE A 428 13.14 2.81 -19.28
C PHE A 428 14.14 2.07 -20.17
N ASP A 429 15.41 2.48 -20.07
CA ASP A 429 16.50 1.83 -20.80
C ASP A 429 16.83 0.45 -20.23
N ASN A 430 16.75 0.32 -18.88
CA ASN A 430 17.03 -0.93 -18.18
C ASN A 430 15.85 -1.32 -17.29
N LEU A 431 15.54 -2.62 -17.28
CA LEU A 431 14.58 -3.22 -16.36
C LEU A 431 15.26 -4.30 -15.53
N SER A 432 15.22 -4.16 -14.21
CA SER A 432 15.65 -5.20 -13.27
C SER A 432 14.44 -5.77 -12.54
N LEU A 433 14.10 -7.02 -12.85
CA LEU A 433 12.89 -7.71 -12.41
C LEU A 433 13.27 -8.76 -11.35
N ILE A 434 13.10 -8.45 -10.07
CA ILE A 434 13.59 -9.29 -8.96
C ILE A 434 12.42 -9.90 -8.21
N SER A 435 12.33 -11.23 -8.22
CA SER A 435 11.22 -11.96 -7.62
C SER A 435 11.65 -13.13 -6.74
N SER A 436 10.80 -13.51 -5.77
CA SER A 436 10.98 -14.75 -5.02
C SER A 436 9.69 -15.56 -4.93
N GLY A 437 9.78 -16.87 -5.15
CA GLY A 437 8.66 -17.80 -5.14
C GLY A 437 7.53 -17.34 -6.07
N SER A 438 6.29 -17.30 -5.56
CA SER A 438 5.12 -16.85 -6.33
C SER A 438 5.12 -15.35 -6.68
N GLY A 439 6.05 -14.55 -6.16
CA GLY A 439 6.22 -13.17 -6.60
C GLY A 439 6.58 -13.02 -8.08
N VAL A 440 7.02 -14.09 -8.70
CA VAL A 440 7.28 -14.17 -10.15
C VAL A 440 6.07 -13.77 -10.99
N THR A 441 4.85 -14.03 -10.50
CA THR A 441 3.61 -13.66 -11.20
C THR A 441 3.45 -12.16 -11.45
N VAL A 442 4.17 -11.31 -10.70
CA VAL A 442 4.24 -9.87 -10.95
C VAL A 442 5.29 -9.52 -11.98
N CYS A 443 6.49 -10.12 -11.88
CA CYS A 443 7.63 -9.78 -12.74
C CYS A 443 7.49 -10.35 -14.16
N LEU A 444 6.90 -11.53 -14.29
CA LEU A 444 6.70 -12.20 -15.58
C LEU A 444 5.95 -11.35 -16.61
N PRO A 445 4.83 -10.69 -16.30
CA PRO A 445 4.15 -9.84 -17.28
C PRO A 445 5.00 -8.65 -17.77
N PHE A 446 5.89 -8.11 -16.93
CA PHE A 446 6.83 -7.08 -17.36
C PHE A 446 7.83 -7.62 -18.36
N LEU A 447 8.42 -8.79 -18.07
CA LEU A 447 9.32 -9.47 -18.99
C LEU A 447 8.62 -9.72 -20.34
N THR A 448 7.47 -10.40 -20.33
CA THR A 448 6.73 -10.76 -21.54
C THR A 448 6.31 -9.52 -22.34
N HIS A 449 5.81 -8.47 -21.66
CA HIS A 449 5.37 -7.24 -22.32
C HIS A 449 6.50 -6.52 -23.05
N VAL A 450 7.66 -6.40 -22.39
CA VAL A 450 8.81 -5.66 -22.96
C VAL A 450 9.47 -6.47 -24.06
N THR A 451 9.64 -7.80 -23.90
CA THR A 451 10.23 -8.65 -24.94
C THR A 451 9.37 -8.72 -26.19
N GLN A 452 8.04 -8.82 -26.05
CA GLN A 452 7.11 -8.75 -27.18
C GLN A 452 7.17 -7.39 -27.90
N HIS A 453 7.36 -6.30 -27.16
CA HIS A 453 7.54 -4.98 -27.76
C HIS A 453 8.86 -4.87 -28.55
N ILE A 454 9.95 -5.39 -27.98
CA ILE A 454 11.25 -5.44 -28.66
C ILE A 454 11.15 -6.22 -29.96
N ALA A 455 10.58 -7.44 -29.92
CA ALA A 455 10.41 -8.28 -31.09
C ALA A 455 9.62 -7.58 -32.21
N LYS A 456 8.47 -6.99 -31.88
CA LYS A 456 7.67 -6.23 -32.85
C LYS A 456 8.42 -5.02 -33.42
N SER A 457 9.22 -4.34 -32.59
CA SER A 457 9.98 -3.20 -33.05
C SER A 457 11.11 -3.62 -34.00
N ILE A 458 11.75 -4.76 -33.75
CA ILE A 458 12.76 -5.35 -34.64
C ILE A 458 12.12 -5.74 -35.97
N GLU A 459 10.99 -6.47 -35.93
CA GLU A 459 10.25 -6.85 -37.15
C GLU A 459 9.79 -5.66 -37.97
N ALA A 460 9.34 -4.58 -37.30
CA ALA A 460 8.89 -3.37 -37.97
C ALA A 460 10.03 -2.40 -38.35
N GLY A 461 11.28 -2.67 -37.99
CA GLY A 461 12.42 -1.78 -38.19
C GLY A 461 12.30 -0.46 -37.43
N THR A 462 11.55 -0.44 -36.31
CA THR A 462 11.34 0.75 -35.50
C THR A 462 12.25 0.79 -34.29
N ALA A 463 12.65 1.98 -33.86
CA ALA A 463 13.48 2.15 -32.66
C ALA A 463 12.67 1.85 -31.39
N PHE A 464 13.33 1.25 -30.40
CA PHE A 464 12.81 0.99 -29.07
C PHE A 464 13.82 1.44 -28.00
N ILE A 465 13.35 1.67 -26.75
CA ILE A 465 14.15 2.19 -25.65
C ILE A 465 14.82 1.10 -24.82
N PRO A 466 14.11 0.01 -24.39
CA PRO A 466 14.71 -1.00 -23.53
C PRO A 466 15.93 -1.65 -24.17
N LYS A 467 17.09 -1.58 -23.46
CA LYS A 467 18.38 -2.08 -23.92
C LYS A 467 18.86 -3.29 -23.16
N ASP A 468 18.40 -3.44 -21.90
CA ASP A 468 18.82 -4.53 -21.04
C ASP A 468 17.71 -4.86 -20.04
N ILE A 469 17.34 -6.14 -19.98
CA ILE A 469 16.35 -6.69 -19.09
C ILE A 469 17.01 -7.80 -18.27
N HIS A 470 17.21 -7.54 -16.99
CA HIS A 470 17.74 -8.52 -16.05
C HIS A 470 16.60 -9.09 -15.20
N PHE A 471 16.32 -10.39 -15.38
CA PHE A 471 15.28 -11.11 -14.65
C PHE A 471 15.90 -12.04 -13.61
N VAL A 472 15.69 -11.76 -12.34
CA VAL A 472 16.20 -12.54 -11.20
C VAL A 472 15.05 -13.22 -10.48
N TRP A 473 15.12 -14.56 -10.39
CA TRP A 473 14.09 -15.34 -9.71
C TRP A 473 14.68 -16.28 -8.66
N ILE A 474 14.25 -16.15 -7.42
CA ILE A 474 14.72 -16.94 -6.28
C ILE A 474 13.67 -17.96 -5.92
N ILE A 475 13.99 -19.23 -6.03
CA ILE A 475 13.09 -20.38 -5.79
C ILE A 475 13.68 -21.32 -4.73
N ARG A 476 12.82 -22.17 -4.17
CA ARG A 476 13.26 -23.20 -3.21
C ARG A 476 13.61 -24.52 -3.89
N HIS A 477 12.89 -24.89 -4.93
CA HIS A 477 13.02 -26.14 -5.63
C HIS A 477 13.12 -25.86 -7.13
N GLU A 478 13.95 -26.58 -7.82
CA GLU A 478 14.20 -26.41 -9.26
C GLU A 478 12.91 -26.60 -10.09
N GLU A 479 12.04 -27.53 -9.68
CA GLU A 479 10.80 -27.83 -10.36
C GLU A 479 9.79 -26.65 -10.38
N HIS A 480 10.05 -25.58 -9.61
CA HIS A 480 9.27 -24.34 -9.75
C HIS A 480 9.52 -23.66 -11.11
N ILE A 481 10.62 -23.95 -11.78
CA ILE A 481 10.93 -23.39 -13.11
C ILE A 481 9.83 -23.76 -14.10
N ASP A 482 9.26 -24.96 -13.97
CA ASP A 482 8.21 -25.44 -14.85
C ASP A 482 6.88 -24.64 -14.75
N TRP A 483 6.72 -23.79 -13.73
CA TRP A 483 5.56 -22.90 -13.67
C TRP A 483 5.50 -21.91 -14.84
N ILE A 484 6.67 -21.49 -15.35
CA ILE A 484 6.81 -20.43 -16.34
C ILE A 484 7.94 -20.71 -17.36
N ARG A 485 8.42 -21.97 -17.44
CA ARG A 485 9.53 -22.36 -18.33
C ARG A 485 9.32 -21.86 -19.76
N GLU A 486 8.17 -22.17 -20.35
CA GLU A 486 7.83 -21.78 -21.72
C GLU A 486 7.95 -20.26 -21.94
N GLN A 487 7.49 -19.45 -20.98
CA GLN A 487 7.53 -18.00 -21.08
C GLN A 487 8.96 -17.46 -20.94
N LEU A 488 9.82 -18.10 -20.14
CA LEU A 488 11.23 -17.73 -20.00
C LEU A 488 11.99 -18.05 -21.29
N GLU A 489 11.81 -19.27 -21.83
CA GLU A 489 12.43 -19.71 -23.08
C GLU A 489 11.98 -18.83 -24.27
N GLN A 490 10.68 -18.51 -24.33
CA GLN A 490 10.14 -17.60 -25.32
C GLN A 490 10.76 -16.19 -25.20
N ALA A 491 10.88 -15.64 -24.00
CA ALA A 491 11.45 -14.32 -23.79
C ALA A 491 12.88 -14.22 -24.32
N VAL A 492 13.72 -15.23 -24.04
CA VAL A 492 15.11 -15.29 -24.54
C VAL A 492 15.12 -15.51 -26.05
N SER A 493 14.27 -16.40 -26.57
CA SER A 493 14.20 -16.69 -28.02
C SER A 493 13.87 -15.45 -28.86
N ILE A 494 12.94 -14.60 -28.39
CA ILE A 494 12.45 -13.45 -29.17
C ILE A 494 13.22 -12.15 -28.92
N ALA A 495 13.88 -11.99 -27.77
CA ALA A 495 14.60 -10.78 -27.42
C ALA A 495 16.14 -10.96 -27.38
N GLY A 496 16.64 -12.20 -27.45
CA GLY A 496 18.07 -12.51 -27.56
C GLY A 496 18.91 -11.81 -26.51
N ASP A 497 19.94 -11.09 -26.94
CA ASP A 497 20.94 -10.42 -26.09
C ASP A 497 20.37 -9.30 -25.19
N TYR A 498 19.11 -8.91 -25.40
CA TYR A 498 18.47 -7.90 -24.55
C TYR A 498 17.97 -8.45 -23.22
N VAL A 499 18.00 -9.79 -23.02
CA VAL A 499 17.43 -10.46 -21.83
C VAL A 499 18.46 -11.37 -21.18
N THR A 500 18.71 -11.15 -19.89
CA THR A 500 19.48 -12.06 -19.04
C THR A 500 18.57 -12.57 -17.92
N ILE A 501 18.54 -13.89 -17.72
CA ILE A 501 17.72 -14.55 -16.71
C ILE A 501 18.63 -15.31 -15.75
N ASP A 502 18.58 -14.94 -14.47
CA ASP A 502 19.29 -15.61 -13.38
C ASP A 502 18.28 -16.26 -12.41
N ILE A 503 18.32 -17.57 -12.30
CA ILE A 503 17.46 -18.34 -11.40
C ILE A 503 18.29 -18.89 -10.26
N TYR A 504 17.94 -18.52 -9.01
CA TYR A 504 18.62 -18.98 -7.80
C TYR A 504 17.80 -20.04 -7.08
N VAL A 505 18.31 -21.26 -7.01
CA VAL A 505 17.71 -22.37 -6.25
C VAL A 505 18.28 -22.39 -4.85
N ALA A 506 17.51 -21.88 -3.87
CA ALA A 506 17.99 -21.63 -2.51
C ALA A 506 18.05 -22.87 -1.60
N ASN A 507 17.39 -23.97 -1.96
CA ASN A 507 17.35 -25.20 -1.16
C ASN A 507 18.34 -26.23 -1.75
N ARG A 508 19.57 -26.24 -1.23
CA ARG A 508 20.53 -27.28 -1.53
C ARG A 508 20.06 -28.57 -0.83
N LYS A 509 19.61 -29.60 -1.57
CA LYS A 509 19.65 -30.96 -1.03
C LYS A 509 21.12 -31.23 -0.70
N GLU A 510 21.41 -31.58 0.57
CA GLU A 510 22.71 -32.09 0.95
C GLU A 510 23.07 -33.19 -0.03
N ILE A 511 24.17 -32.98 -0.74
CA ILE A 511 24.83 -34.06 -1.45
C ILE A 511 25.17 -35.08 -0.38
N PRO A 512 24.79 -36.36 -0.48
CA PRO A 512 25.21 -37.36 0.48
C PRO A 512 26.75 -37.33 0.51
N SER A 513 27.31 -36.87 1.60
CA SER A 513 28.74 -36.98 1.85
C SER A 513 29.03 -38.46 1.98
N ASP A 514 29.59 -39.05 0.95
CA ASP A 514 30.21 -40.36 1.07
C ASP A 514 31.30 -40.24 2.14
N LYS A 515 31.21 -41.13 3.12
CA LYS A 515 32.02 -41.15 4.31
C LYS A 515 33.51 -41.23 3.95
N THR A 516 34.27 -40.51 4.71
CA THR A 516 35.68 -40.65 5.13
C THR A 516 36.54 -39.46 4.76
N GLY A 517 37.04 -38.84 5.83
CA GLY A 517 38.18 -37.90 5.75
C GLY A 517 38.03 -36.68 6.66
N THR A 518 38.48 -36.87 7.92
CA THR A 518 38.83 -35.76 8.80
C THR A 518 39.75 -34.76 8.12
N ILE A 519 39.34 -33.49 8.04
CA ILE A 519 40.28 -32.38 7.82
C ILE A 519 39.83 -31.19 8.67
N ASP A 520 40.67 -30.91 9.66
CA ASP A 520 40.73 -29.63 10.36
C ASP A 520 41.25 -28.54 9.42
N SER A 521 40.52 -27.46 9.24
CA SER A 521 40.99 -26.07 9.28
C SER A 521 40.02 -25.10 8.55
N PRO A 522 39.82 -23.88 9.09
CA PRO A 522 38.77 -22.96 8.61
C PRO A 522 39.21 -21.95 7.55
N ALA A 523 40.20 -22.26 6.72
CA ALA A 523 40.84 -21.29 5.83
C ALA A 523 40.72 -21.58 4.31
N GLU A 524 39.91 -22.54 3.86
CA GLU A 524 39.85 -22.93 2.44
C GLU A 524 38.43 -22.95 1.81
N THR A 525 37.53 -22.08 2.26
CA THR A 525 36.18 -22.05 1.72
C THR A 525 35.99 -21.12 0.52
N GLU A 526 37.10 -20.64 -0.08
CA GLU A 526 37.07 -19.70 -1.21
C GLU A 526 37.64 -20.23 -2.52
N LYS A 527 37.85 -21.54 -2.65
CA LYS A 527 38.34 -22.10 -3.93
C LYS A 527 37.42 -23.18 -4.50
N CYS A 528 36.96 -22.92 -5.71
CA CYS A 528 36.53 -23.88 -6.73
C CYS A 528 35.28 -24.69 -6.39
N ILE A 529 34.12 -24.20 -6.74
CA ILE A 529 33.08 -25.08 -7.25
C ILE A 529 33.20 -25.02 -8.76
N ASP A 530 34.08 -25.88 -9.25
CA ASP A 530 34.18 -26.16 -10.67
C ASP A 530 32.94 -26.88 -11.15
N SER A 531 32.48 -26.48 -12.30
CA SER A 531 31.28 -26.86 -13.02
C SER A 531 31.37 -28.30 -13.51
N SER A 532 30.92 -29.27 -12.75
CA SER A 532 30.63 -30.59 -13.27
C SER A 532 29.48 -31.26 -12.51
N TYR A 533 28.32 -30.65 -12.54
CA TYR A 533 27.07 -31.35 -12.26
C TYR A 533 26.25 -31.39 -13.55
N ASP A 534 26.07 -32.60 -14.06
CA ASP A 534 25.33 -32.98 -15.25
C ASP A 534 23.92 -32.36 -15.19
N SER A 535 23.73 -31.20 -15.84
CA SER A 535 22.46 -30.50 -15.93
C SER A 535 21.55 -31.23 -16.92
N ARG A 536 20.62 -32.01 -16.40
CA ARG A 536 19.60 -32.72 -17.20
C ARG A 536 18.56 -31.82 -17.89
N SER A 537 18.76 -30.52 -17.93
CA SER A 537 17.94 -29.60 -18.72
C SER A 537 18.84 -28.58 -19.41
N THR A 538 19.07 -28.77 -20.71
CA THR A 538 19.70 -27.76 -21.56
C THR A 538 18.75 -26.58 -21.70
N PHE A 539 19.00 -25.50 -20.94
CA PHE A 539 18.31 -24.24 -21.16
C PHE A 539 18.96 -23.48 -22.32
N PRO A 540 18.19 -22.66 -23.05
CA PRO A 540 18.74 -21.76 -24.05
C PRO A 540 19.81 -20.85 -23.47
N MET A 541 20.77 -20.42 -24.28
CA MET A 541 21.74 -19.39 -23.93
C MET A 541 20.99 -18.14 -23.45
N GLY A 542 21.38 -17.57 -22.30
CA GLY A 542 20.68 -16.44 -21.66
C GLY A 542 19.89 -16.80 -20.40
N ILE A 543 19.76 -18.10 -20.06
CA ILE A 543 19.17 -18.55 -18.79
C ILE A 543 20.27 -19.23 -17.95
N ASN A 544 20.58 -18.65 -16.79
CA ASN A 544 21.58 -19.15 -15.85
C ASN A 544 20.90 -19.69 -14.59
N ILE A 545 21.30 -20.87 -14.14
CA ILE A 545 20.81 -21.48 -12.90
C ILE A 545 21.93 -21.52 -11.87
N HIS A 546 21.66 -20.92 -10.69
CA HIS A 546 22.59 -20.85 -9.58
C HIS A 546 22.05 -21.62 -8.38
N TYR A 547 22.80 -22.62 -7.90
CA TYR A 547 22.41 -23.45 -6.76
C TYR A 547 22.97 -22.87 -5.45
N LEU A 548 22.58 -21.62 -5.14
CA LEU A 548 23.00 -20.92 -3.92
C LEU A 548 21.93 -19.89 -3.50
N LYS A 549 21.98 -19.50 -2.23
CA LYS A 549 21.15 -18.39 -1.73
C LYS A 549 21.83 -17.07 -2.05
N PRO A 550 21.25 -16.21 -2.91
CA PRO A 550 21.90 -14.97 -3.32
C PRO A 550 21.88 -13.90 -2.21
N ASN A 551 22.89 -13.04 -2.20
CA ASN A 551 22.82 -11.75 -1.54
C ASN A 551 22.11 -10.75 -2.47
N ILE A 552 20.83 -10.52 -2.20
CA ILE A 552 19.95 -9.72 -3.07
C ILE A 552 20.38 -8.25 -3.12
N GLU A 553 20.85 -7.70 -1.99
CA GLU A 553 21.35 -6.33 -1.95
C GLU A 553 22.57 -6.17 -2.83
N GLN A 554 23.49 -7.15 -2.81
CA GLN A 554 24.67 -7.15 -3.66
C GLN A 554 24.31 -7.27 -5.15
N ILE A 555 23.32 -8.13 -5.53
CA ILE A 555 22.84 -8.23 -6.92
C ILE A 555 22.34 -6.86 -7.42
N VAL A 556 21.60 -6.13 -6.56
CA VAL A 556 21.13 -4.78 -6.90
C VAL A 556 22.29 -3.81 -7.05
N LEU A 557 23.28 -3.84 -6.15
CA LEU A 557 24.46 -2.97 -6.22
C LEU A 557 25.32 -3.29 -7.45
N ASP A 558 25.52 -4.57 -7.77
CA ASP A 558 26.30 -5.01 -8.94
C ASP A 558 25.66 -4.59 -10.28
N SER A 559 24.36 -4.28 -10.28
CA SER A 559 23.68 -3.72 -11.46
C SER A 559 24.18 -2.32 -11.84
N GLU A 560 24.91 -1.64 -10.95
CA GLU A 560 25.50 -0.32 -11.19
C GLU A 560 26.22 -0.23 -12.54
N LYS A 561 26.96 -1.26 -12.88
CA LYS A 561 27.77 -1.32 -14.13
C LYS A 561 26.93 -1.33 -15.41
N TYR A 562 25.64 -1.71 -15.32
CA TYR A 562 24.73 -1.81 -16.46
C TYR A 562 23.70 -0.67 -16.51
N LEU A 563 23.67 0.22 -15.50
CA LEU A 563 22.69 1.30 -15.45
C LEU A 563 22.90 2.28 -16.62
N ASN A 564 21.81 2.54 -17.33
CA ASN A 564 21.69 3.61 -18.33
C ASN A 564 20.94 4.82 -17.75
N ARG A 565 20.49 5.72 -18.62
CA ARG A 565 19.84 6.98 -18.20
C ARG A 565 18.64 6.75 -17.26
N LYS A 566 17.77 5.81 -17.60
CA LYS A 566 16.58 5.48 -16.79
C LYS A 566 16.52 3.98 -16.51
N THR A 567 16.48 3.63 -15.25
CA THR A 567 16.39 2.24 -14.80
C THR A 567 15.17 2.02 -13.93
N MET A 568 14.42 0.96 -14.21
CA MET A 568 13.28 0.53 -13.42
C MET A 568 13.59 -0.79 -12.72
N PHE A 569 13.49 -0.79 -11.40
CA PHE A 569 13.47 -2.01 -10.58
C PHE A 569 12.03 -2.38 -10.26
N VAL A 570 11.68 -3.64 -10.49
CA VAL A 570 10.39 -4.24 -10.07
C VAL A 570 10.70 -5.35 -9.08
N SER A 571 10.11 -5.29 -7.90
CA SER A 571 10.36 -6.28 -6.85
C SER A 571 9.07 -6.86 -6.29
N SER A 572 8.97 -8.21 -6.28
CA SER A 572 7.83 -8.90 -5.69
C SER A 572 8.23 -10.23 -5.04
N GLY A 573 7.75 -10.48 -3.84
CA GLY A 573 8.03 -11.71 -3.08
C GLY A 573 8.12 -11.48 -1.58
N SER A 574 9.02 -12.20 -0.90
CA SER A 574 9.16 -12.14 0.55
C SER A 574 9.50 -10.73 1.07
N GLY A 575 9.05 -10.42 2.29
CA GLY A 575 9.32 -9.12 2.90
C GLY A 575 10.82 -8.84 3.11
N SER A 576 11.62 -9.87 3.38
CA SER A 576 13.09 -9.74 3.49
C SER A 576 13.71 -9.36 2.15
N MET A 577 13.35 -10.05 1.06
CA MET A 577 13.84 -9.74 -0.27
C MET A 577 13.52 -8.30 -0.67
N ARG A 578 12.25 -7.88 -0.54
CA ARG A 578 11.84 -6.51 -0.88
C ARG A 578 12.60 -5.44 -0.08
N LYS A 579 13.00 -5.74 1.16
CA LYS A 579 13.85 -4.86 1.96
C LYS A 579 15.26 -4.76 1.40
N SER A 580 15.88 -5.90 1.07
CA SER A 580 17.22 -5.91 0.47
C SER A 580 17.22 -5.16 -0.86
N VAL A 581 16.21 -5.35 -1.72
CA VAL A 581 16.06 -4.55 -2.95
C VAL A 581 15.88 -3.07 -2.63
N GLY A 582 15.04 -2.71 -1.66
CA GLY A 582 14.83 -1.32 -1.26
C GLY A 582 16.10 -0.64 -0.73
N SER A 583 16.92 -1.37 0.05
CA SER A 583 18.21 -0.91 0.55
C SER A 583 19.20 -0.66 -0.61
N GLY A 584 19.39 -1.65 -1.47
CA GLY A 584 20.28 -1.54 -2.63
C GLY A 584 19.88 -0.41 -3.58
N VAL A 585 18.59 -0.34 -3.97
CA VAL A 585 18.09 0.74 -4.85
C VAL A 585 18.17 2.11 -4.18
N SER A 586 17.99 2.20 -2.84
CA SER A 586 18.24 3.44 -2.10
C SER A 586 19.70 3.87 -2.24
N SER A 587 20.66 2.96 -2.07
CA SER A 587 22.08 3.25 -2.20
C SER A 587 22.46 3.68 -3.63
N LEU A 588 21.89 3.05 -4.66
CA LEU A 588 22.13 3.43 -6.06
C LEU A 588 21.63 4.84 -6.41
N GLN A 589 20.71 5.44 -5.63
CA GLN A 589 20.28 6.84 -5.87
C GLN A 589 21.46 7.83 -5.78
N THR A 590 22.54 7.50 -5.06
CA THR A 590 23.73 8.34 -4.97
C THR A 590 24.38 8.59 -6.33
N LEU A 591 24.22 7.68 -7.27
CA LEU A 591 24.74 7.80 -8.64
C LEU A 591 24.04 8.89 -9.45
N VAL A 592 22.82 9.27 -9.06
CA VAL A 592 22.07 10.34 -9.75
C VAL A 592 22.53 11.73 -9.30
N PHE A 593 22.86 11.91 -8.02
CA PHE A 593 23.24 13.22 -7.47
C PHE A 593 24.75 13.41 -7.27
N ASN A 594 25.54 12.32 -7.27
CA ASN A 594 27.01 12.37 -7.21
C ASN A 594 27.67 12.05 -8.56
N SER A 595 26.92 12.10 -9.68
CA SER A 595 27.45 11.69 -10.98
C SER A 595 28.63 12.56 -11.39
N ASP A 596 29.85 12.00 -11.25
CA ASP A 596 31.01 12.44 -12.03
C ASP A 596 30.71 12.18 -13.51
N MET A 597 30.31 13.23 -14.23
CA MET A 597 29.97 13.16 -15.67
C MET A 597 31.11 12.62 -16.54
N ASN A 598 32.31 12.47 -15.99
CA ASN A 598 33.50 12.09 -16.74
C ASN A 598 33.70 10.57 -16.89
N SER A 599 32.97 9.73 -16.18
CA SER A 599 33.18 8.27 -16.18
C SER A 599 32.16 7.47 -17.00
N ARG A 600 31.06 8.06 -17.43
CA ARG A 600 29.97 7.38 -18.15
C ARG A 600 29.57 8.12 -19.43
N PRO A 601 29.14 7.37 -20.48
CA PRO A 601 28.71 8.00 -21.74
C PRO A 601 27.44 8.86 -21.60
N TYR A 602 26.61 8.61 -20.55
CA TYR A 602 25.38 9.36 -20.26
C TYR A 602 25.19 9.51 -18.76
N PRO A 603 24.61 10.65 -18.29
CA PRO A 603 24.23 10.83 -16.89
C PRO A 603 23.08 9.90 -16.54
N ILE A 604 23.08 9.34 -15.33
CA ILE A 604 21.92 8.61 -14.80
C ILE A 604 20.88 9.64 -14.37
N GLU A 605 19.71 9.60 -15.00
CA GLU A 605 18.62 10.56 -14.75
C GLU A 605 17.60 10.02 -13.75
N GLU A 606 17.35 8.71 -13.76
CA GLU A 606 16.31 8.14 -12.93
C GLU A 606 16.58 6.68 -12.58
N ILE A 607 16.49 6.35 -11.29
CA ILE A 607 16.40 4.99 -10.78
C ILE A 607 15.08 4.86 -10.03
N TYR A 608 14.13 4.11 -10.59
CA TYR A 608 12.77 3.96 -10.05
C TYR A 608 12.57 2.56 -9.50
N LEU A 609 11.95 2.46 -8.31
CA LEU A 609 11.59 1.18 -7.69
C LEU A 609 10.07 1.05 -7.61
N HIS A 610 9.57 -0.05 -8.19
CA HIS A 610 8.20 -0.52 -8.00
C HIS A 610 8.21 -1.79 -7.14
N THR A 611 7.45 -1.79 -6.05
CA THR A 611 7.34 -2.95 -5.17
C THR A 611 5.89 -3.36 -5.03
N GLU A 612 5.64 -4.67 -5.22
CA GLU A 612 4.34 -5.28 -4.94
C GLU A 612 4.44 -6.24 -3.75
N ALA A 613 3.45 -6.17 -2.87
CA ALA A 613 3.40 -6.96 -1.64
C ALA A 613 2.18 -7.86 -1.63
N PHE A 614 2.38 -9.17 -1.71
CA PHE A 614 1.33 -10.16 -1.49
C PHE A 614 1.55 -10.82 -0.13
N GLY A 615 0.79 -10.44 0.84
CA GLY A 615 0.87 -10.98 2.20
C GLY A 615 -0.01 -10.13 3.10
N TRP A 616 -1.23 -10.53 3.15
CA TRP A 616 -2.24 -9.98 4.07
C TRP A 616 -2.19 -10.68 5.39
#